data_ea0a7f40998dd5b0398c08dd1f819937
#
_entry.id   ea0a7f40998dd5b0398c08dd1f819937
#
_cell.length_a   1.000
_cell.length_b   1.000
_cell.length_c   1.000
_cell.angle_alpha   90.00
_cell.angle_beta   90.00
_cell.angle_gamma   90.00
#
_symmetry.space_group_name_H-M   'P 1'
#
loop_
_entity.id
_entity.type
_entity.pdbx_description
1 polymer ?
#
loop_
_entity_poly.entity_id
_entity_poly.type
_entity_poly.pdbx_seq_one_letter_code
_entity_poly.pdbx_strand_id
1 'polypeptide(L)'
;MKTKPSIGLMVVMLMFPQIVETIYSPALGDIAQSFSVTYTQAAQTLSIYFTAFAIGVVVWGLLADKWGRRPTMLVGLLVYGLSALVAMQTDRFDVVMLARALSAFGIAVGSVVTQTMLRDSFSGEELGKVFGVMGIGISVSPVIGMLLGGQLTALGGYQTVFFTLFVMALGLFVYNVFKLPETQIQKQPLNMGSLLGRMLRDAQIWQSTLLVALYNIALFSYYQLGAFTFEALGFSSSEFGYSGVVLGLGTFVGSLLNKFLLGKGRTQTSLLWIASILLLAGGFGVFWAQTSIWFLVPMLLVVMAFGIAIPNVLSAALVDYKQQAGSAGAVFGLMYYLLIGAGLGLAGIIQNLGVVQISCAVTVSLVTMSRMKK
;
A
#
# COMPACT_ATOMS: atom_id res chain seq x y z
N MET A 1 20.88 20.03 21.54
CA MET A 1 19.58 20.04 20.81
C MET A 1 19.61 18.89 19.81
N LYS A 2 18.67 17.95 19.87
CA LYS A 2 18.55 16.91 18.83
C LYS A 2 18.07 17.57 17.54
N THR A 3 18.74 17.29 16.44
CA THR A 3 18.34 17.80 15.12
C THR A 3 17.04 17.10 14.69
N LYS A 4 15.97 17.86 14.49
CA LYS A 4 14.73 17.33 13.89
C LYS A 4 15.04 16.85 12.47
N PRO A 5 14.45 15.73 12.02
CA PRO A 5 14.60 15.29 10.64
C PRO A 5 13.94 16.30 9.69
N SER A 6 14.50 16.45 8.49
CA SER A 6 13.90 17.29 7.45
C SER A 6 12.53 16.76 7.06
N ILE A 7 11.50 17.59 7.07
CA ILE A 7 10.14 17.21 6.65
C ILE A 7 10.15 16.72 5.20
N GLY A 8 10.88 17.40 4.30
CA GLY A 8 10.99 16.97 2.90
C GLY A 8 11.58 15.57 2.75
N LEU A 9 12.62 15.22 3.53
CA LEU A 9 13.16 13.87 3.55
C LEU A 9 12.12 12.85 4.04
N MET A 10 11.40 13.16 5.11
CA MET A 10 10.37 12.27 5.65
C MET A 10 9.22 12.05 4.65
N VAL A 11 8.82 13.09 3.91
CA VAL A 11 7.83 12.97 2.81
C VAL A 11 8.34 11.96 1.77
N VAL A 12 9.55 12.15 1.26
CA VAL A 12 10.14 11.26 0.24
C VAL A 12 10.26 9.82 0.76
N MET A 13 10.67 9.65 2.02
CA MET A 13 10.77 8.33 2.64
C MET A 13 9.42 7.60 2.79
N LEU A 14 8.32 8.33 3.03
CA LEU A 14 6.96 7.75 3.06
C LEU A 14 6.36 7.56 1.66
N MET A 15 6.72 8.40 0.70
CA MET A 15 6.30 8.25 -0.70
C MET A 15 6.95 7.04 -1.36
N PHE A 16 8.21 6.76 -1.06
CA PHE A 16 8.98 5.74 -1.75
C PHE A 16 8.35 4.34 -1.69
N PRO A 17 7.89 3.79 -0.54
CA PRO A 17 7.16 2.53 -0.50
C PRO A 17 5.93 2.50 -1.42
N GLN A 18 5.16 3.59 -1.47
CA GLN A 18 3.95 3.69 -2.29
C GLN A 18 4.27 3.74 -3.79
N ILE A 19 5.35 4.43 -4.16
CA ILE A 19 5.85 4.45 -5.55
C ILE A 19 6.30 3.04 -5.95
N VAL A 20 7.05 2.34 -5.09
CA VAL A 20 7.53 0.97 -5.32
C VAL A 20 6.39 -0.02 -5.56
N GLU A 21 5.27 0.13 -4.86
CA GLU A 21 4.10 -0.74 -5.01
C GLU A 21 3.45 -0.59 -6.39
N THR A 22 3.46 0.61 -6.95
CA THR A 22 2.68 0.93 -8.15
C THR A 22 3.51 1.04 -9.43
N ILE A 23 4.78 1.43 -9.34
CA ILE A 23 5.70 1.52 -10.50
C ILE A 23 5.95 0.16 -11.18
N TYR A 24 5.83 -0.92 -10.41
CA TYR A 24 6.03 -2.28 -10.86
C TYR A 24 4.83 -2.83 -11.66
N SER A 25 3.63 -2.33 -11.42
CA SER A 25 2.39 -2.84 -12.01
C SER A 25 2.39 -2.88 -13.54
N PRO A 26 2.80 -1.81 -14.25
CA PRO A 26 2.84 -1.83 -15.72
C PRO A 26 3.84 -2.83 -16.30
N ALA A 27 4.83 -3.27 -15.54
CA ALA A 27 5.83 -4.24 -15.99
C ALA A 27 5.38 -5.72 -15.85
N LEU A 28 4.21 -6.01 -15.27
CA LEU A 28 3.77 -7.38 -15.03
C LEU A 28 3.60 -8.21 -16.32
N GLY A 29 3.09 -7.61 -17.39
CA GLY A 29 2.99 -8.27 -18.70
C GLY A 29 4.37 -8.59 -19.27
N ASP A 30 5.29 -7.62 -19.25
CA ASP A 30 6.67 -7.80 -19.70
C ASP A 30 7.41 -8.88 -18.89
N ILE A 31 7.20 -8.92 -17.57
CA ILE A 31 7.75 -9.99 -16.71
C ILE A 31 7.21 -11.36 -17.12
N ALA A 32 5.91 -11.49 -17.35
CA ALA A 32 5.33 -12.75 -17.78
C ALA A 32 5.95 -13.25 -19.09
N GLN A 33 6.15 -12.37 -20.06
CA GLN A 33 6.77 -12.68 -21.33
C GLN A 33 8.28 -12.99 -21.18
N SER A 34 9.03 -12.13 -20.49
CA SER A 34 10.50 -12.23 -20.37
C SER A 34 10.93 -13.50 -19.64
N PHE A 35 10.17 -13.94 -18.64
CA PHE A 35 10.45 -15.16 -17.89
C PHE A 35 9.67 -16.40 -18.40
N SER A 36 8.86 -16.26 -19.45
CA SER A 36 8.02 -17.32 -20.00
C SER A 36 7.13 -17.98 -18.91
N VAL A 37 6.56 -17.18 -18.05
CA VAL A 37 5.65 -17.58 -16.96
C VAL A 37 4.21 -17.16 -17.27
N THR A 38 3.24 -17.81 -16.61
CA THR A 38 1.83 -17.46 -16.77
C THR A 38 1.52 -16.11 -16.06
N TYR A 39 0.44 -15.46 -16.49
CA TYR A 39 -0.07 -14.25 -15.79
C TYR A 39 -0.39 -14.54 -14.32
N THR A 40 -0.88 -15.74 -14.03
CA THR A 40 -1.10 -16.20 -12.63
C THR A 40 0.20 -16.17 -11.84
N GLN A 41 1.30 -16.66 -12.39
CA GLN A 41 2.60 -16.67 -11.73
C GLN A 41 3.15 -15.24 -11.58
N ALA A 42 3.10 -14.42 -12.63
CA ALA A 42 3.55 -13.04 -12.59
C ALA A 42 2.75 -12.21 -11.56
N ALA A 43 1.45 -12.41 -11.47
CA ALA A 43 0.58 -11.75 -10.49
C ALA A 43 0.98 -12.05 -9.04
N GLN A 44 1.51 -13.26 -8.73
CA GLN A 44 1.93 -13.61 -7.37
C GLN A 44 3.09 -12.75 -6.85
N THR A 45 3.81 -12.04 -7.72
CA THR A 45 4.84 -11.09 -7.30
C THR A 45 4.29 -9.93 -6.47
N LEU A 46 3.03 -9.51 -6.68
CA LEU A 46 2.36 -8.54 -5.80
C LEU A 46 1.86 -9.17 -4.49
N SER A 47 1.35 -10.39 -4.53
CA SER A 47 0.91 -11.11 -3.33
C SER A 47 2.07 -11.29 -2.34
N ILE A 48 3.21 -11.81 -2.83
CA ILE A 48 4.39 -12.04 -1.98
C ILE A 48 4.95 -10.72 -1.45
N TYR A 49 4.86 -9.64 -2.24
CA TYR A 49 5.26 -8.30 -1.83
C TYR A 49 4.49 -7.87 -0.56
N PHE A 50 3.17 -7.89 -0.57
CA PHE A 50 2.38 -7.46 0.59
C PHE A 50 2.57 -8.37 1.81
N THR A 51 2.72 -9.68 1.59
CA THR A 51 3.02 -10.63 2.67
C THR A 51 4.37 -10.35 3.33
N ALA A 52 5.41 -10.13 2.53
CA ALA A 52 6.74 -9.82 3.04
C ALA A 52 6.82 -8.42 3.67
N PHE A 53 6.09 -7.45 3.11
CA PHE A 53 5.96 -6.11 3.68
C PHE A 53 5.32 -6.15 5.07
N ALA A 54 4.26 -6.96 5.26
CA ALA A 54 3.63 -7.16 6.56
C ALA A 54 4.62 -7.64 7.63
N ILE A 55 5.45 -8.62 7.28
CA ILE A 55 6.52 -9.14 8.17
C ILE A 55 7.55 -8.03 8.43
N GLY A 56 7.94 -7.30 7.37
CA GLY A 56 8.88 -6.18 7.46
C GLY A 56 8.43 -5.11 8.44
N VAL A 57 7.17 -4.70 8.41
CA VAL A 57 6.62 -3.68 9.33
C VAL A 57 6.87 -4.05 10.80
N VAL A 58 6.65 -5.30 11.18
CA VAL A 58 6.86 -5.77 12.56
C VAL A 58 8.35 -5.87 12.89
N VAL A 59 9.12 -6.53 12.03
CA VAL A 59 10.54 -6.76 12.28
C VAL A 59 11.32 -5.44 12.36
N TRP A 60 11.11 -4.54 11.41
CA TRP A 60 11.78 -3.24 11.40
C TRP A 60 11.32 -2.33 12.54
N GLY A 61 10.05 -2.42 12.95
CA GLY A 61 9.58 -1.73 14.16
C GLY A 61 10.35 -2.14 15.39
N LEU A 62 10.51 -3.46 15.62
CA LEU A 62 11.28 -4.01 16.74
C LEU A 62 12.77 -3.67 16.65
N LEU A 63 13.36 -3.76 15.46
CA LEU A 63 14.77 -3.43 15.25
C LEU A 63 15.03 -1.93 15.42
N ALA A 64 14.12 -1.08 15.01
CA ALA A 64 14.22 0.36 15.23
C ALA A 64 14.21 0.73 16.71
N ASP A 65 13.47 -0.01 17.55
CA ASP A 65 13.49 0.18 18.99
C ASP A 65 14.78 -0.36 19.64
N LYS A 66 15.38 -1.40 19.06
CA LYS A 66 16.60 -2.03 19.60
C LYS A 66 17.89 -1.35 19.12
N TRP A 67 18.00 -1.07 17.82
CA TRP A 67 19.22 -0.56 17.16
C TRP A 67 19.24 0.96 17.04
N GLY A 68 18.06 1.60 17.04
CA GLY A 68 17.86 3.00 16.70
C GLY A 68 17.17 3.17 15.33
N ARG A 69 16.64 4.37 15.11
CA ARG A 69 15.86 4.66 13.89
C ARG A 69 16.76 4.73 12.65
N ARG A 70 17.88 5.46 12.78
CA ARG A 70 18.81 5.68 11.68
C ARG A 70 19.49 4.39 11.18
N PRO A 71 20.13 3.54 12.01
CA PRO A 71 20.74 2.30 11.53
C PRO A 71 19.72 1.38 10.87
N THR A 72 18.53 1.25 11.47
CA THR A 72 17.46 0.40 10.94
C THR A 72 17.01 0.88 9.56
N MET A 73 16.83 2.19 9.37
CA MET A 73 16.48 2.78 8.07
C MET A 73 17.53 2.46 7.01
N LEU A 74 18.81 2.63 7.33
CA LEU A 74 19.92 2.37 6.40
C LEU A 74 19.99 0.90 6.00
N VAL A 75 19.86 -0.02 6.96
CA VAL A 75 19.86 -1.47 6.65
C VAL A 75 18.68 -1.85 5.76
N GLY A 76 17.48 -1.35 6.05
CA GLY A 76 16.31 -1.65 5.22
C GLY A 76 16.43 -1.11 3.79
N LEU A 77 16.94 0.12 3.61
CA LEU A 77 17.22 0.68 2.28
C LEU A 77 18.30 -0.12 1.53
N LEU A 78 19.33 -0.60 2.24
CA LEU A 78 20.36 -1.45 1.65
C LEU A 78 19.77 -2.78 1.18
N VAL A 79 18.97 -3.45 2.01
CA VAL A 79 18.28 -4.70 1.65
C VAL A 79 17.41 -4.47 0.41
N TYR A 80 16.65 -3.37 0.37
CA TYR A 80 15.82 -3.02 -0.78
C TYR A 80 16.66 -2.82 -2.05
N GLY A 81 17.70 -1.99 -1.97
CA GLY A 81 18.55 -1.68 -3.13
C GLY A 81 19.24 -2.91 -3.70
N LEU A 82 19.82 -3.77 -2.85
CA LEU A 82 20.44 -5.03 -3.28
C LEU A 82 19.42 -5.97 -3.92
N SER A 83 18.21 -6.05 -3.37
CA SER A 83 17.13 -6.87 -3.94
C SER A 83 16.71 -6.37 -5.33
N ALA A 84 16.59 -5.05 -5.52
CA ALA A 84 16.28 -4.46 -6.82
C ALA A 84 17.39 -4.74 -7.85
N LEU A 85 18.65 -4.66 -7.44
CA LEU A 85 19.81 -4.98 -8.29
C LEU A 85 19.80 -6.45 -8.73
N VAL A 86 19.51 -7.37 -7.81
CA VAL A 86 19.38 -8.81 -8.12
C VAL A 86 18.24 -9.05 -9.09
N ALA A 87 17.06 -8.45 -8.85
CA ALA A 87 15.89 -8.61 -9.72
C ALA A 87 16.14 -8.10 -11.15
N MET A 88 16.95 -7.05 -11.29
CA MET A 88 17.32 -6.50 -12.60
C MET A 88 18.21 -7.44 -13.42
N GLN A 89 19.08 -8.22 -12.78
CA GLN A 89 20.14 -8.98 -13.44
C GLN A 89 19.82 -10.47 -13.62
N THR A 90 18.76 -10.96 -13.01
CA THR A 90 18.44 -12.40 -13.03
C THR A 90 17.60 -12.79 -14.23
N ASP A 91 17.88 -13.96 -14.80
CA ASP A 91 17.05 -14.61 -15.83
C ASP A 91 16.11 -15.69 -15.23
N ARG A 92 16.06 -15.80 -13.89
CA ARG A 92 15.28 -16.82 -13.18
C ARG A 92 14.13 -16.17 -12.44
N PHE A 93 12.90 -16.62 -12.73
CA PHE A 93 11.69 -16.09 -12.11
C PHE A 93 11.61 -16.33 -10.60
N ASP A 94 12.08 -17.50 -10.11
CA ASP A 94 12.13 -17.80 -8.68
C ASP A 94 13.04 -16.80 -7.90
N VAL A 95 14.14 -16.35 -8.54
CA VAL A 95 15.01 -15.32 -7.98
C VAL A 95 14.30 -13.95 -7.99
N VAL A 96 13.52 -13.62 -9.04
CA VAL A 96 12.68 -12.40 -9.04
C VAL A 96 11.68 -12.44 -7.89
N MET A 97 11.01 -13.58 -7.68
CA MET A 97 10.06 -13.76 -6.58
C MET A 97 10.72 -13.53 -5.21
N LEU A 98 11.91 -14.10 -4.99
CA LEU A 98 12.67 -13.89 -3.75
C LEU A 98 13.11 -12.42 -3.61
N ALA A 99 13.61 -11.83 -4.68
CA ALA A 99 14.02 -10.42 -4.69
C ALA A 99 12.83 -9.49 -4.41
N ARG A 100 11.64 -9.79 -4.92
CA ARG A 100 10.39 -9.05 -4.61
C ARG A 100 10.03 -9.18 -3.14
N ALA A 101 10.11 -10.37 -2.55
CA ALA A 101 9.89 -10.56 -1.12
C ALA A 101 10.88 -9.76 -0.27
N LEU A 102 12.19 -9.87 -0.57
CA LEU A 102 13.22 -9.16 0.16
C LEU A 102 13.14 -7.62 -0.03
N SER A 103 12.80 -7.16 -1.23
CA SER A 103 12.58 -5.73 -1.47
C SER A 103 11.40 -5.19 -0.67
N ALA A 104 10.28 -5.90 -0.63
CA ALA A 104 9.11 -5.52 0.16
C ALA A 104 9.41 -5.50 1.66
N PHE A 105 10.09 -6.53 2.15
CA PHE A 105 10.60 -6.57 3.51
C PHE A 105 11.49 -5.36 3.79
N GLY A 106 12.48 -5.09 2.93
CA GLY A 106 13.42 -3.98 3.10
C GLY A 106 12.74 -2.62 3.12
N ILE A 107 11.84 -2.34 2.15
CA ILE A 107 11.23 -1.01 2.02
C ILE A 107 10.21 -0.69 3.12
N ALA A 108 9.73 -1.67 3.86
CA ALA A 108 8.82 -1.45 4.98
C ALA A 108 9.40 -0.48 6.04
N VAL A 109 10.74 -0.34 6.12
CA VAL A 109 11.39 0.70 6.96
C VAL A 109 10.93 2.10 6.59
N GLY A 110 10.76 2.39 5.29
CA GLY A 110 10.31 3.69 4.79
C GLY A 110 8.95 4.09 5.36
N SER A 111 8.08 3.13 5.60
CA SER A 111 6.78 3.36 6.22
C SER A 111 6.86 3.43 7.74
N VAL A 112 7.31 2.35 8.40
CA VAL A 112 7.20 2.23 9.87
C VAL A 112 8.20 3.11 10.62
N VAL A 113 9.46 3.13 10.16
CA VAL A 113 10.50 3.88 10.87
C VAL A 113 10.33 5.39 10.66
N THR A 114 9.94 5.82 9.46
CA THR A 114 9.67 7.25 9.21
C THR A 114 8.53 7.77 10.10
N GLN A 115 7.42 7.05 10.20
CA GLN A 115 6.32 7.45 11.09
C GLN A 115 6.76 7.51 12.56
N THR A 116 7.62 6.58 12.98
CA THR A 116 8.18 6.58 14.33
C THR A 116 9.08 7.80 14.56
N MET A 117 9.98 8.11 13.61
CA MET A 117 10.84 9.30 13.68
C MET A 117 10.04 10.61 13.76
N LEU A 118 8.91 10.69 13.05
CA LEU A 118 8.02 11.85 13.13
C LEU A 118 7.42 12.00 14.53
N ARG A 119 6.94 10.90 15.13
CA ARG A 119 6.40 10.91 16.50
C ARG A 119 7.47 11.15 17.56
N ASP A 120 8.72 10.74 17.33
CA ASP A 120 9.85 11.03 18.21
C ASP A 120 10.26 12.52 18.19
N SER A 121 9.96 13.24 17.10
CA SER A 121 10.50 14.59 16.81
C SER A 121 9.45 15.70 16.89
N PHE A 122 8.16 15.39 16.72
CA PHE A 122 7.05 16.33 16.68
C PHE A 122 5.93 15.89 17.61
N SER A 123 5.16 16.86 18.13
CA SER A 123 4.03 16.59 19.04
C SER A 123 2.87 17.56 18.83
N GLY A 124 1.69 17.21 19.34
CA GLY A 124 0.51 18.07 19.32
C GLY A 124 0.13 18.53 17.91
N GLU A 125 -0.17 19.82 17.76
CA GLU A 125 -0.60 20.44 16.51
C GLU A 125 0.49 20.40 15.41
N GLU A 126 1.76 20.52 15.80
CA GLU A 126 2.89 20.43 14.86
C GLU A 126 2.95 19.05 14.18
N LEU A 127 2.78 17.99 14.95
CA LEU A 127 2.70 16.62 14.44
C LEU A 127 1.54 16.44 13.47
N GLY A 128 0.37 17.01 13.80
CA GLY A 128 -0.80 16.98 12.93
C GLY A 128 -0.56 17.66 11.58
N LYS A 129 0.09 18.82 11.56
CA LYS A 129 0.47 19.53 10.33
C LYS A 129 1.44 18.71 9.48
N VAL A 130 2.47 18.11 10.11
CA VAL A 130 3.44 17.26 9.42
C VAL A 130 2.78 16.03 8.81
N PHE A 131 1.92 15.33 9.54
CA PHE A 131 1.17 14.19 8.97
C PHE A 131 0.21 14.61 7.84
N GLY A 132 -0.34 15.83 7.89
CA GLY A 132 -1.12 16.39 6.78
C GLY A 132 -0.30 16.49 5.48
N VAL A 133 0.93 16.99 5.56
CA VAL A 133 1.85 17.07 4.40
C VAL A 133 2.23 15.66 3.92
N MET A 134 2.50 14.71 4.85
CA MET A 134 2.77 13.32 4.50
C MET A 134 1.61 12.67 3.74
N GLY A 135 0.36 12.94 4.18
CA GLY A 135 -0.85 12.44 3.53
C GLY A 135 -0.97 12.87 2.06
N ILE A 136 -0.59 14.09 1.73
CA ILE A 136 -0.57 14.57 0.34
C ILE A 136 0.45 13.74 -0.48
N GLY A 137 1.68 13.60 0.04
CA GLY A 137 2.72 12.80 -0.62
C GLY A 137 2.27 11.36 -0.88
N ILE A 138 1.72 10.69 0.13
CA ILE A 138 1.22 9.32 0.03
C ILE A 138 0.11 9.22 -1.04
N SER A 139 -0.81 10.19 -1.09
CA SER A 139 -1.94 10.17 -2.03
C SER A 139 -1.52 10.34 -3.50
N VAL A 140 -0.45 11.09 -3.75
CA VAL A 140 0.07 11.35 -5.11
C VAL A 140 1.00 10.22 -5.59
N SER A 141 1.65 9.52 -4.65
CA SER A 141 2.66 8.50 -4.95
C SER A 141 2.20 7.39 -5.90
N PRO A 142 0.99 6.80 -5.78
CA PRO A 142 0.53 5.78 -6.71
C PRO A 142 0.38 6.29 -8.16
N VAL A 143 -0.02 7.54 -8.33
CA VAL A 143 -0.12 8.17 -9.66
C VAL A 143 1.26 8.31 -10.28
N ILE A 144 2.24 8.82 -9.50
CA ILE A 144 3.63 8.94 -9.95
C ILE A 144 4.19 7.56 -10.29
N GLY A 145 3.96 6.56 -9.43
CA GLY A 145 4.44 5.20 -9.64
C GLY A 145 3.89 4.60 -10.94
N MET A 146 2.59 4.68 -11.17
CA MET A 146 1.96 4.17 -12.39
C MET A 146 2.47 4.87 -13.65
N LEU A 147 2.54 6.21 -13.64
CA LEU A 147 3.03 6.98 -14.79
C LEU A 147 4.48 6.62 -15.11
N LEU A 148 5.36 6.64 -14.11
CA LEU A 148 6.76 6.28 -14.29
C LEU A 148 6.90 4.81 -14.73
N GLY A 149 6.19 3.90 -14.09
CA GLY A 149 6.23 2.47 -14.39
C GLY A 149 5.83 2.18 -15.83
N GLY A 150 4.76 2.80 -16.33
CA GLY A 150 4.32 2.65 -17.71
C GLY A 150 5.37 3.12 -18.72
N GLN A 151 5.96 4.31 -18.49
CA GLN A 151 7.01 4.85 -19.39
C GLN A 151 8.31 4.03 -19.32
N LEU A 152 8.76 3.66 -18.14
CA LEU A 152 9.98 2.88 -17.95
C LEU A 152 9.85 1.49 -18.57
N THR A 153 8.69 0.85 -18.44
CA THR A 153 8.43 -0.44 -19.08
C THR A 153 8.45 -0.33 -20.60
N ALA A 154 7.85 0.72 -21.16
CA ALA A 154 7.87 0.96 -22.59
C ALA A 154 9.28 1.27 -23.14
N LEU A 155 10.16 1.88 -22.34
CA LEU A 155 11.53 2.22 -22.72
C LEU A 155 12.50 1.03 -22.70
N GLY A 156 12.35 0.09 -21.77
CA GLY A 156 13.32 -0.98 -21.62
C GLY A 156 12.87 -2.11 -20.67
N GLY A 157 11.56 -2.36 -20.63
CA GLY A 157 10.99 -3.48 -19.90
C GLY A 157 11.14 -3.40 -18.37
N TYR A 158 10.96 -4.53 -17.74
CA TYR A 158 11.06 -4.66 -16.28
C TYR A 158 12.45 -4.31 -15.73
N GLN A 159 13.50 -4.54 -16.52
CA GLN A 159 14.87 -4.21 -16.10
C GLN A 159 15.04 -2.72 -15.85
N THR A 160 14.46 -1.86 -16.72
CA THR A 160 14.52 -0.41 -16.55
C THR A 160 13.76 0.05 -15.31
N VAL A 161 12.65 -0.61 -14.99
CA VAL A 161 11.90 -0.35 -13.74
C VAL A 161 12.76 -0.70 -12.52
N PHE A 162 13.36 -1.89 -12.47
CA PHE A 162 14.22 -2.30 -11.36
C PHE A 162 15.50 -1.45 -11.25
N PHE A 163 16.10 -1.07 -12.40
CA PHE A 163 17.23 -0.15 -12.41
C PHE A 163 16.88 1.20 -11.79
N THR A 164 15.74 1.78 -12.18
CA THR A 164 15.26 3.04 -11.61
C THR A 164 15.03 2.93 -10.12
N LEU A 165 14.39 1.85 -9.67
CA LEU A 165 14.18 1.58 -8.25
C LEU A 165 15.48 1.41 -7.47
N PHE A 166 16.48 0.74 -8.06
CA PHE A 166 17.82 0.63 -7.47
C PHE A 166 18.49 2.01 -7.32
N VAL A 167 18.45 2.83 -8.38
CA VAL A 167 19.04 4.19 -8.36
C VAL A 167 18.35 5.07 -7.32
N MET A 168 17.01 5.02 -7.24
CA MET A 168 16.25 5.75 -6.21
C MET A 168 16.65 5.29 -4.79
N ALA A 169 16.74 3.98 -4.57
CA ALA A 169 17.14 3.43 -3.27
C ALA A 169 18.57 3.82 -2.90
N LEU A 170 19.49 3.76 -3.85
CA LEU A 170 20.90 4.16 -3.65
C LEU A 170 20.97 5.65 -3.31
N GLY A 171 20.26 6.51 -4.05
CA GLY A 171 20.21 7.94 -3.78
C GLY A 171 19.66 8.23 -2.38
N LEU A 172 18.55 7.56 -2.00
CA LEU A 172 18.00 7.68 -0.65
C LEU A 172 18.95 7.14 0.41
N PHE A 173 19.60 6.01 0.18
CA PHE A 173 20.57 5.45 1.10
C PHE A 173 21.72 6.42 1.34
N VAL A 174 22.37 6.90 0.27
CA VAL A 174 23.48 7.86 0.36
C VAL A 174 23.05 9.14 1.06
N TYR A 175 21.90 9.71 0.70
CA TYR A 175 21.39 10.92 1.34
C TYR A 175 21.12 10.71 2.84
N ASN A 176 20.53 9.56 3.21
CA ASN A 176 20.26 9.24 4.61
C ASN A 176 21.54 8.97 5.42
N VAL A 177 22.60 8.42 4.82
CA VAL A 177 23.91 8.27 5.49
C VAL A 177 24.42 9.62 5.99
N PHE A 178 24.26 10.69 5.23
CA PHE A 178 24.78 12.01 5.58
C PHE A 178 23.80 12.90 6.35
N LYS A 179 22.48 12.75 6.12
CA LYS A 179 21.49 13.73 6.57
C LYS A 179 20.45 13.20 7.55
N LEU A 180 20.27 11.87 7.68
CA LEU A 180 19.27 11.33 8.59
C LEU A 180 19.78 11.39 10.03
N PRO A 181 19.12 12.14 10.94
CA PRO A 181 19.49 12.15 12.36
C PRO A 181 18.99 10.89 13.06
N GLU A 182 19.62 10.54 14.19
CA GLU A 182 19.03 9.58 15.13
C GLU A 182 18.01 10.29 16.02
N THR A 183 16.78 9.77 16.06
CA THR A 183 15.68 10.38 16.82
C THR A 183 15.28 9.60 18.06
N GLN A 184 15.80 8.39 18.25
CA GLN A 184 15.45 7.55 19.41
C GLN A 184 15.76 8.25 20.73
N ILE A 185 14.73 8.38 21.59
CA ILE A 185 14.83 9.07 22.89
C ILE A 185 15.06 8.06 24.02
N GLN A 186 14.31 6.97 24.02
CA GLN A 186 14.33 5.94 25.05
C GLN A 186 14.03 4.56 24.45
N LYS A 187 14.71 3.54 24.97
CA LYS A 187 14.39 2.14 24.67
C LYS A 187 13.21 1.73 25.54
N GLN A 188 12.04 1.53 24.96
CA GLN A 188 10.89 0.99 25.68
C GLN A 188 10.77 -0.51 25.40
N PRO A 189 10.72 -1.36 26.42
CA PRO A 189 10.42 -2.77 26.24
C PRO A 189 8.96 -2.92 25.83
N LEU A 190 8.72 -3.41 24.60
CA LEU A 190 7.38 -3.68 24.09
C LEU A 190 6.99 -5.12 24.38
N ASN A 191 5.91 -5.32 25.12
CA ASN A 191 5.32 -6.64 25.30
C ASN A 191 4.31 -6.92 24.15
N MET A 192 4.85 -7.12 22.94
CA MET A 192 4.08 -7.35 21.71
C MET A 192 3.20 -8.60 21.78
N GLY A 193 3.63 -9.64 22.50
CA GLY A 193 2.90 -10.92 22.54
C GLY A 193 1.53 -10.83 23.20
N SER A 194 1.43 -10.14 24.35
CA SER A 194 0.16 -9.94 25.04
C SER A 194 -0.82 -9.04 24.26
N LEU A 195 -0.29 -8.01 23.61
CA LEU A 195 -1.07 -7.12 22.76
C LEU A 195 -1.61 -7.85 21.53
N LEU A 196 -0.77 -8.61 20.84
CA LEU A 196 -1.17 -9.45 19.70
C LEU A 196 -2.29 -10.43 20.11
N GLY A 197 -2.12 -11.15 21.23
CA GLY A 197 -3.13 -12.09 21.72
C GLY A 197 -4.48 -11.42 22.05
N ARG A 198 -4.48 -10.18 22.57
CA ARG A 198 -5.68 -9.41 22.84
C ARG A 198 -6.35 -8.94 21.53
N MET A 199 -5.59 -8.38 20.59
CA MET A 199 -6.12 -7.89 19.33
C MET A 199 -6.65 -9.02 18.44
N LEU A 200 -6.03 -10.20 18.46
CA LEU A 200 -6.52 -11.39 17.71
C LEU A 200 -7.87 -11.92 18.23
N ARG A 201 -8.23 -11.60 19.48
CA ARG A 201 -9.53 -11.99 20.06
C ARG A 201 -10.59 -10.89 19.98
N ASP A 202 -10.21 -9.71 19.49
CA ASP A 202 -11.09 -8.55 19.42
C ASP A 202 -11.85 -8.53 18.07
N ALA A 203 -13.16 -8.77 18.15
CA ALA A 203 -14.02 -8.78 16.96
C ALA A 203 -14.09 -7.42 16.24
N GLN A 204 -13.96 -6.29 16.95
CA GLN A 204 -13.96 -4.95 16.36
C GLN A 204 -12.68 -4.70 15.57
N ILE A 205 -11.54 -5.16 16.08
CA ILE A 205 -10.27 -5.15 15.36
C ILE A 205 -10.38 -5.99 14.08
N TRP A 206 -10.94 -7.20 14.14
CA TRP A 206 -11.13 -8.04 12.95
C TRP A 206 -12.05 -7.41 11.91
N GLN A 207 -13.17 -6.82 12.32
CA GLN A 207 -14.05 -6.10 11.38
C GLN A 207 -13.32 -4.95 10.69
N SER A 208 -12.55 -4.16 11.44
CA SER A 208 -11.75 -3.07 10.89
C SER A 208 -10.64 -3.58 9.97
N THR A 209 -9.95 -4.65 10.37
CA THR A 209 -8.91 -5.33 9.58
C THR A 209 -9.46 -5.83 8.24
N LEU A 210 -10.62 -6.51 8.26
CA LEU A 210 -11.27 -7.01 7.06
C LEU A 210 -11.70 -5.87 6.13
N LEU A 211 -12.27 -4.79 6.65
CA LEU A 211 -12.66 -3.64 5.83
C LEU A 211 -11.44 -3.00 5.17
N VAL A 212 -10.37 -2.71 5.94
CA VAL A 212 -9.12 -2.16 5.36
C VAL A 212 -8.55 -3.09 4.30
N ALA A 213 -8.47 -4.39 4.59
CA ALA A 213 -7.94 -5.37 3.65
C ALA A 213 -8.77 -5.44 2.36
N LEU A 214 -10.09 -5.54 2.45
CA LEU A 214 -10.97 -5.70 1.29
C LEU A 214 -10.98 -4.47 0.37
N TYR A 215 -11.00 -3.25 0.93
CA TYR A 215 -10.87 -2.04 0.12
C TYR A 215 -9.50 -1.93 -0.55
N ASN A 216 -8.43 -2.36 0.14
CA ASN A 216 -7.10 -2.43 -0.47
C ASN A 216 -6.99 -3.52 -1.52
N ILE A 217 -7.58 -4.72 -1.30
CA ILE A 217 -7.61 -5.79 -2.31
C ILE A 217 -8.35 -5.31 -3.56
N ALA A 218 -9.48 -4.61 -3.41
CA ALA A 218 -10.20 -4.03 -4.54
C ALA A 218 -9.33 -3.03 -5.32
N LEU A 219 -8.59 -2.15 -4.65
CA LEU A 219 -7.67 -1.22 -5.30
C LEU A 219 -6.47 -1.94 -5.93
N PHE A 220 -5.75 -2.77 -5.16
CA PHE A 220 -4.51 -3.40 -5.60
C PHE A 220 -4.72 -4.54 -6.60
N SER A 221 -5.91 -5.15 -6.66
CA SER A 221 -6.25 -6.08 -7.74
C SER A 221 -6.30 -5.39 -9.11
N TYR A 222 -6.64 -4.09 -9.16
CA TYR A 222 -6.48 -3.32 -10.39
C TYR A 222 -5.00 -3.18 -10.78
N TYR A 223 -4.13 -2.83 -9.84
CA TYR A 223 -2.69 -2.76 -10.11
C TYR A 223 -2.09 -4.11 -10.49
N GLN A 224 -2.66 -5.21 -9.99
CA GLN A 224 -2.20 -6.56 -10.26
C GLN A 224 -2.70 -7.13 -11.60
N LEU A 225 -3.98 -6.98 -11.89
CA LEU A 225 -4.63 -7.60 -13.05
C LEU A 225 -4.83 -6.62 -14.21
N GLY A 226 -4.77 -5.32 -13.95
CA GLY A 226 -5.01 -4.27 -14.93
C GLY A 226 -3.98 -4.30 -16.08
N ALA A 227 -2.72 -4.59 -15.81
CA ALA A 227 -1.69 -4.73 -16.85
C ALA A 227 -2.10 -5.78 -17.89
N PHE A 228 -2.54 -6.96 -17.44
CA PHE A 228 -3.00 -8.05 -18.31
C PHE A 228 -4.31 -7.72 -19.02
N THR A 229 -5.21 -6.98 -18.34
CA THR A 229 -6.48 -6.52 -18.93
C THR A 229 -6.22 -5.52 -20.06
N PHE A 230 -5.32 -4.55 -19.87
CA PHE A 230 -4.93 -3.59 -20.88
C PHE A 230 -4.26 -4.28 -22.09
N GLU A 231 -3.34 -5.20 -21.82
CA GLU A 231 -2.67 -5.99 -22.86
C GLU A 231 -3.69 -6.80 -23.68
N ALA A 232 -4.64 -7.46 -23.04
CA ALA A 232 -5.72 -8.21 -23.72
C ALA A 232 -6.64 -7.31 -24.56
N LEU A 233 -6.79 -6.03 -24.20
CA LEU A 233 -7.53 -5.02 -24.96
C LEU A 233 -6.68 -4.34 -26.04
N GLY A 234 -5.40 -4.71 -26.20
CA GLY A 234 -4.49 -4.16 -27.19
C GLY A 234 -3.82 -2.83 -26.80
N PHE A 235 -3.85 -2.46 -25.53
CA PHE A 235 -3.21 -1.26 -25.00
C PHE A 235 -1.79 -1.55 -24.48
N SER A 236 -0.94 -0.54 -24.56
CA SER A 236 0.45 -0.58 -24.10
C SER A 236 0.58 -0.40 -22.58
N SER A 237 1.76 -0.74 -22.03
CA SER A 237 2.12 -0.46 -20.64
C SER A 237 2.09 1.04 -20.29
N SER A 238 2.42 1.92 -21.24
CA SER A 238 2.30 3.37 -21.06
C SER A 238 0.85 3.81 -20.87
N GLU A 239 -0.07 3.29 -21.70
CA GLU A 239 -1.50 3.60 -21.57
C GLU A 239 -2.08 3.08 -20.26
N PHE A 240 -1.66 1.88 -19.83
CA PHE A 240 -1.99 1.41 -18.48
C PHE A 240 -1.41 2.33 -17.41
N GLY A 241 -0.18 2.81 -17.56
CA GLY A 241 0.42 3.80 -16.66
C GLY A 241 -0.41 5.08 -16.55
N TYR A 242 -0.94 5.60 -17.66
CA TYR A 242 -1.81 6.79 -17.65
C TYR A 242 -3.11 6.59 -16.91
N SER A 243 -3.64 5.38 -16.85
CA SER A 243 -4.85 5.08 -16.07
C SER A 243 -4.67 5.33 -14.57
N GLY A 244 -3.44 5.34 -14.06
CA GLY A 244 -3.12 5.74 -12.69
C GLY A 244 -3.62 7.15 -12.33
N VAL A 245 -3.65 8.07 -13.31
CA VAL A 245 -4.22 9.42 -13.12
C VAL A 245 -5.72 9.33 -12.86
N VAL A 246 -6.43 8.47 -13.60
CA VAL A 246 -7.88 8.25 -13.44
C VAL A 246 -8.17 7.74 -12.02
N LEU A 247 -7.41 6.75 -11.54
CA LEU A 247 -7.56 6.22 -10.20
C LEU A 247 -7.23 7.27 -9.12
N GLY A 248 -6.16 8.03 -9.33
CA GLY A 248 -5.77 9.11 -8.44
C GLY A 248 -6.87 10.18 -8.31
N LEU A 249 -7.46 10.59 -9.43
CA LEU A 249 -8.59 11.54 -9.44
C LEU A 249 -9.81 10.97 -8.70
N GLY A 250 -10.15 9.70 -8.94
CA GLY A 250 -11.27 9.04 -8.24
C GLY A 250 -11.05 8.99 -6.73
N THR A 251 -9.85 8.61 -6.28
CA THR A 251 -9.49 8.60 -4.84
C THR A 251 -9.55 10.00 -4.24
N PHE A 252 -9.07 11.01 -4.96
CA PHE A 252 -9.13 12.42 -4.54
C PHE A 252 -10.56 12.91 -4.39
N VAL A 253 -11.43 12.66 -5.40
CA VAL A 253 -12.86 13.00 -5.34
C VAL A 253 -13.54 12.29 -4.17
N GLY A 254 -13.25 11.00 -3.96
CA GLY A 254 -13.76 10.25 -2.81
C GLY A 254 -13.36 10.88 -1.47
N SER A 255 -12.10 11.29 -1.34
CA SER A 255 -11.58 11.96 -0.13
C SER A 255 -12.23 13.34 0.10
N LEU A 256 -12.45 14.11 -0.96
CA LEU A 256 -13.17 15.38 -0.88
C LEU A 256 -14.63 15.19 -0.47
N LEU A 257 -15.29 14.19 -1.05
CA LEU A 257 -16.66 13.82 -0.69
C LEU A 257 -16.77 13.39 0.77
N ASN A 258 -15.81 12.59 1.25
CA ASN A 258 -15.70 12.22 2.65
C ASN A 258 -15.62 13.44 3.57
N LYS A 259 -14.69 14.36 3.28
CA LYS A 259 -14.53 15.61 4.04
C LYS A 259 -15.81 16.46 4.04
N PHE A 260 -16.46 16.61 2.89
CA PHE A 260 -17.68 17.37 2.75
C PHE A 260 -18.85 16.76 3.56
N LEU A 261 -19.03 15.43 3.48
CA LEU A 261 -20.11 14.74 4.19
C LEU A 261 -19.89 14.75 5.71
N LEU A 262 -18.64 14.59 6.18
CA LEU A 262 -18.31 14.75 7.59
C LEU A 262 -18.60 16.17 8.07
N GLY A 263 -18.27 17.19 7.28
CA GLY A 263 -18.58 18.59 7.55
C GLY A 263 -20.08 18.88 7.64
N LYS A 264 -20.92 18.06 6.99
CA LYS A 264 -22.40 18.08 7.10
C LYS A 264 -22.95 17.24 8.25
N GLY A 265 -22.11 16.74 9.16
CA GLY A 265 -22.53 15.97 10.33
C GLY A 265 -22.91 14.52 10.03
N ARG A 266 -22.54 13.98 8.86
CA ARG A 266 -22.76 12.55 8.57
C ARG A 266 -21.87 11.69 9.45
N THR A 267 -22.41 10.59 9.97
CA THR A 267 -21.66 9.65 10.81
C THR A 267 -20.69 8.80 10.00
N GLN A 268 -19.62 8.31 10.63
CA GLN A 268 -18.68 7.36 10.01
C GLN A 268 -19.39 6.12 9.47
N THR A 269 -20.40 5.62 10.19
CA THR A 269 -21.21 4.48 9.75
C THR A 269 -21.96 4.77 8.46
N SER A 270 -22.59 5.95 8.33
CA SER A 270 -23.27 6.32 7.07
C SER A 270 -22.29 6.46 5.89
N LEU A 271 -21.05 6.93 6.15
CA LEU A 271 -20.01 7.02 5.14
C LEU A 271 -19.52 5.64 4.68
N LEU A 272 -19.39 4.69 5.59
CA LEU A 272 -19.06 3.31 5.23
C LEU A 272 -20.15 2.65 4.38
N TRP A 273 -21.43 2.98 4.63
CA TRP A 273 -22.52 2.53 3.75
C TRP A 273 -22.44 3.13 2.36
N ILE A 274 -22.20 4.45 2.25
CA ILE A 274 -21.99 5.10 0.96
C ILE A 274 -20.83 4.45 0.21
N ALA A 275 -19.70 4.21 0.89
CA ALA A 275 -18.57 3.54 0.30
C ALA A 275 -18.89 2.10 -0.14
N SER A 276 -19.66 1.35 0.66
CA SER A 276 -20.08 -0.02 0.29
C SER A 276 -20.96 -0.04 -0.95
N ILE A 277 -21.90 0.91 -1.06
CA ILE A 277 -22.78 1.05 -2.25
C ILE A 277 -21.96 1.43 -3.48
N LEU A 278 -21.02 2.38 -3.35
CA LEU A 278 -20.14 2.76 -4.44
C LEU A 278 -19.26 1.58 -4.89
N LEU A 279 -18.74 0.80 -3.96
CA LEU A 279 -17.92 -0.38 -4.26
C LEU A 279 -18.77 -1.47 -4.97
N LEU A 280 -20.02 -1.69 -4.53
CA LEU A 280 -20.93 -2.61 -5.19
C LEU A 280 -21.23 -2.16 -6.63
N ALA A 281 -21.65 -0.92 -6.82
CA ALA A 281 -21.95 -0.38 -8.15
C ALA A 281 -20.71 -0.42 -9.05
N GLY A 282 -19.54 -0.04 -8.51
CA GLY A 282 -18.25 -0.10 -9.21
C GLY A 282 -17.88 -1.53 -9.59
N GLY A 283 -17.95 -2.48 -8.63
CA GLY A 283 -17.60 -3.88 -8.85
C GLY A 283 -18.47 -4.55 -9.93
N PHE A 284 -19.78 -4.38 -9.88
CA PHE A 284 -20.66 -4.86 -10.94
C PHE A 284 -20.38 -4.17 -12.27
N GLY A 285 -20.17 -2.85 -12.28
CA GLY A 285 -19.84 -2.10 -13.49
C GLY A 285 -18.52 -2.58 -14.12
N VAL A 286 -17.49 -2.83 -13.33
CA VAL A 286 -16.21 -3.40 -13.83
C VAL A 286 -16.44 -4.78 -14.42
N PHE A 287 -17.18 -5.65 -13.76
CA PHE A 287 -17.49 -6.98 -14.27
C PHE A 287 -18.15 -6.97 -15.66
N TRP A 288 -19.13 -6.07 -15.87
CA TRP A 288 -19.81 -5.94 -17.16
C TRP A 288 -18.95 -5.26 -18.23
N ALA A 289 -18.12 -4.29 -17.85
CA ALA A 289 -17.36 -3.47 -18.79
C ALA A 289 -15.92 -3.96 -19.03
N GLN A 290 -15.42 -4.99 -18.34
CA GLN A 290 -14.00 -5.40 -18.38
C GLN A 290 -13.47 -5.87 -19.75
N THR A 291 -14.37 -6.11 -20.71
CA THR A 291 -14.02 -6.41 -22.10
C THR A 291 -13.80 -5.17 -22.96
N SER A 292 -13.88 -3.98 -22.38
CA SER A 292 -13.68 -2.68 -23.02
C SER A 292 -12.95 -1.73 -22.09
N ILE A 293 -12.21 -0.77 -22.63
CA ILE A 293 -11.52 0.28 -21.84
C ILE A 293 -12.48 1.08 -20.93
N TRP A 294 -13.77 1.08 -21.24
CA TRP A 294 -14.80 1.77 -20.45
C TRP A 294 -14.95 1.21 -19.03
N PHE A 295 -14.33 0.06 -18.71
CA PHE A 295 -14.32 -0.46 -17.34
C PHE A 295 -13.61 0.50 -16.35
N LEU A 296 -12.81 1.45 -16.85
CA LEU A 296 -12.23 2.51 -16.03
C LEU A 296 -13.29 3.43 -15.41
N VAL A 297 -14.45 3.61 -16.05
CA VAL A 297 -15.53 4.46 -15.52
C VAL A 297 -16.10 3.88 -14.21
N PRO A 298 -16.58 2.63 -14.16
CA PRO A 298 -16.99 2.04 -12.89
C PRO A 298 -15.82 1.85 -11.92
N MET A 299 -14.58 1.72 -12.39
CA MET A 299 -13.41 1.68 -11.50
C MET A 299 -13.23 2.98 -10.71
N LEU A 300 -13.66 4.15 -11.24
CA LEU A 300 -13.72 5.40 -10.48
C LEU A 300 -14.56 5.26 -9.21
N LEU A 301 -15.71 4.55 -9.27
CA LEU A 301 -16.55 4.33 -8.09
C LEU A 301 -15.84 3.48 -7.04
N VAL A 302 -15.07 2.48 -7.48
CA VAL A 302 -14.26 1.63 -6.59
C VAL A 302 -13.23 2.47 -5.81
N VAL A 303 -12.47 3.31 -6.52
CA VAL A 303 -11.43 4.12 -5.86
C VAL A 303 -12.02 5.30 -5.07
N MET A 304 -13.18 5.83 -5.45
CA MET A 304 -13.94 6.78 -4.62
C MET A 304 -14.38 6.12 -3.31
N ALA A 305 -14.87 4.89 -3.36
CA ALA A 305 -15.23 4.11 -2.18
C ALA A 305 -14.03 3.92 -1.24
N PHE A 306 -12.85 3.61 -1.78
CA PHE A 306 -11.60 3.53 -1.05
C PHE A 306 -11.26 4.87 -0.34
N GLY A 307 -11.35 5.99 -1.07
CA GLY A 307 -11.08 7.34 -0.55
C GLY A 307 -12.02 7.75 0.59
N ILE A 308 -13.25 7.24 0.61
CA ILE A 308 -14.21 7.45 1.70
C ILE A 308 -13.94 6.48 2.86
N ALA A 309 -13.79 5.19 2.58
CA ALA A 309 -13.79 4.15 3.61
C ALA A 309 -12.52 4.14 4.46
N ILE A 310 -11.34 4.22 3.83
CA ILE A 310 -10.07 4.01 4.53
C ILE A 310 -9.85 4.98 5.68
N PRO A 311 -9.99 6.32 5.51
CA PRO A 311 -9.80 7.23 6.64
C PRO A 311 -10.81 7.01 7.77
N ASN A 312 -12.05 6.64 7.46
CA ASN A 312 -13.08 6.37 8.47
C ASN A 312 -12.80 5.08 9.26
N VAL A 313 -12.35 4.01 8.58
CA VAL A 313 -12.02 2.75 9.28
C VAL A 313 -10.77 2.92 10.13
N LEU A 314 -9.70 3.53 9.58
CA LEU A 314 -8.43 3.71 10.31
C LEU A 314 -8.59 4.61 11.54
N SER A 315 -9.40 5.67 11.46
CA SER A 315 -9.63 6.58 12.59
C SER A 315 -10.40 5.91 13.74
N ALA A 316 -11.26 4.94 13.44
CA ALA A 316 -12.06 4.23 14.42
C ALA A 316 -11.40 2.94 14.96
N ALA A 317 -10.49 2.33 14.21
CA ALA A 317 -10.00 0.99 14.49
C ALA A 317 -9.29 0.83 15.84
N LEU A 318 -8.50 1.83 16.26
CA LEU A 318 -7.61 1.75 17.41
C LEU A 318 -8.07 2.63 18.60
N VAL A 319 -9.35 3.00 18.65
CA VAL A 319 -9.88 3.88 19.72
C VAL A 319 -9.69 3.26 21.11
N ASP A 320 -9.85 1.95 21.25
CA ASP A 320 -9.70 1.23 22.52
C ASP A 320 -8.23 0.90 22.86
N TYR A 321 -7.29 1.20 21.96
CA TYR A 321 -5.85 0.93 22.08
C TYR A 321 -5.00 2.19 22.15
N LYS A 322 -5.57 3.35 22.49
CA LYS A 322 -4.90 4.68 22.49
C LYS A 322 -3.62 4.71 23.32
N GLN A 323 -3.59 4.01 24.46
CA GLN A 323 -2.41 3.97 25.35
C GLN A 323 -1.20 3.25 24.71
N GLN A 324 -1.45 2.39 23.72
CA GLN A 324 -0.45 1.59 23.00
C GLN A 324 -0.56 1.80 21.48
N ALA A 325 -0.97 2.98 21.03
CA ALA A 325 -1.34 3.26 19.64
C ALA A 325 -0.25 2.88 18.63
N GLY A 326 1.02 3.06 18.96
CA GLY A 326 2.13 2.68 18.07
C GLY A 326 2.23 1.17 17.85
N SER A 327 2.27 0.40 18.94
CA SER A 327 2.34 -1.07 18.89
C SER A 327 1.07 -1.68 18.32
N ALA A 328 -0.11 -1.14 18.71
CA ALA A 328 -1.39 -1.57 18.18
C ALA A 328 -1.50 -1.28 16.68
N GLY A 329 -0.98 -0.14 16.22
CA GLY A 329 -0.89 0.19 14.80
C GLY A 329 -0.01 -0.80 14.01
N ALA A 330 1.12 -1.23 14.57
CA ALA A 330 1.98 -2.22 13.95
C ALA A 330 1.31 -3.60 13.85
N VAL A 331 0.64 -4.06 14.93
CA VAL A 331 -0.13 -5.32 14.92
C VAL A 331 -1.29 -5.24 13.94
N PHE A 332 -2.05 -4.16 13.97
CA PHE A 332 -3.15 -3.92 13.04
C PHE A 332 -2.67 -3.91 11.58
N GLY A 333 -1.53 -3.23 11.32
CA GLY A 333 -0.86 -3.24 10.03
C GLY A 333 -0.49 -4.64 9.56
N LEU A 334 0.15 -5.42 10.43
CA LEU A 334 0.48 -6.83 10.14
C LEU A 334 -0.77 -7.61 9.72
N MET A 335 -1.87 -7.48 10.47
CA MET A 335 -3.10 -8.22 10.21
C MET A 335 -3.70 -7.88 8.84
N TYR A 336 -3.88 -6.61 8.52
CA TYR A 336 -4.50 -6.26 7.23
C TYR A 336 -3.56 -6.46 6.04
N TYR A 337 -2.23 -6.25 6.16
CA TYR A 337 -1.29 -6.53 5.07
C TYR A 337 -1.18 -8.02 4.76
N LEU A 338 -1.22 -8.91 5.75
CA LEU A 338 -1.30 -10.35 5.51
C LEU A 338 -2.58 -10.74 4.77
N LEU A 339 -3.72 -10.14 5.12
CA LEU A 339 -4.98 -10.37 4.40
C LEU A 339 -4.95 -9.81 2.97
N ILE A 340 -4.31 -8.64 2.76
CA ILE A 340 -4.10 -8.09 1.41
C ILE A 340 -3.25 -9.06 0.59
N GLY A 341 -2.12 -9.53 1.12
CA GLY A 341 -1.27 -10.50 0.43
C GLY A 341 -2.02 -11.77 0.06
N ALA A 342 -2.77 -12.36 0.99
CA ALA A 342 -3.59 -13.54 0.74
C ALA A 342 -4.69 -13.27 -0.30
N GLY A 343 -5.40 -12.15 -0.19
CA GLY A 343 -6.46 -11.77 -1.12
C GLY A 343 -5.94 -11.49 -2.53
N LEU A 344 -4.78 -10.86 -2.66
CA LEU A 344 -4.12 -10.67 -3.96
C LEU A 344 -3.57 -12.00 -4.52
N GLY A 345 -3.15 -12.92 -3.64
CA GLY A 345 -2.83 -14.29 -4.05
C GLY A 345 -4.02 -14.99 -4.72
N LEU A 346 -5.20 -14.88 -4.11
CA LEU A 346 -6.45 -15.40 -4.68
C LEU A 346 -6.85 -14.64 -5.97
N ALA A 347 -6.74 -13.32 -6.00
CA ALA A 347 -7.01 -12.52 -7.18
C ALA A 347 -6.11 -12.92 -8.36
N GLY A 348 -4.82 -13.16 -8.09
CA GLY A 348 -3.87 -13.66 -9.09
C GLY A 348 -4.20 -15.07 -9.63
N ILE A 349 -4.88 -15.91 -8.86
CA ILE A 349 -5.39 -17.22 -9.32
C ILE A 349 -6.66 -17.05 -10.14
N ILE A 350 -7.59 -16.19 -9.68
CA ILE A 350 -8.89 -15.94 -10.35
C ILE A 350 -8.70 -15.31 -11.73
N GLN A 351 -7.69 -14.44 -11.91
CA GLN A 351 -7.38 -13.73 -13.18
C GLN A 351 -8.58 -13.01 -13.81
N ASN A 352 -9.54 -12.58 -13.00
CA ASN A 352 -10.72 -11.84 -13.45
C ASN A 352 -10.99 -10.67 -12.50
N LEU A 353 -10.67 -9.47 -12.98
CA LEU A 353 -10.79 -8.25 -12.18
C LEU A 353 -12.22 -8.02 -11.68
N GLY A 354 -13.23 -8.19 -12.54
CA GLY A 354 -14.63 -7.98 -12.18
C GLY A 354 -15.11 -8.93 -11.07
N VAL A 355 -14.73 -10.21 -11.13
CA VAL A 355 -15.07 -11.20 -10.10
C VAL A 355 -14.43 -10.80 -8.77
N VAL A 356 -13.18 -10.38 -8.77
CA VAL A 356 -12.48 -9.93 -7.55
C VAL A 356 -13.19 -8.70 -6.96
N GLN A 357 -13.55 -7.72 -7.80
CA GLN A 357 -14.25 -6.51 -7.37
C GLN A 357 -15.61 -6.83 -6.73
N ILE A 358 -16.43 -7.68 -7.35
CA ILE A 358 -17.72 -8.09 -6.80
C ILE A 358 -17.54 -8.85 -5.48
N SER A 359 -16.57 -9.77 -5.41
CA SER A 359 -16.30 -10.54 -4.19
C SER A 359 -15.93 -9.63 -3.02
N CYS A 360 -15.05 -8.65 -3.25
CA CYS A 360 -14.70 -7.64 -2.26
C CYS A 360 -15.94 -6.81 -1.85
N ALA A 361 -16.72 -6.36 -2.83
CA ALA A 361 -17.88 -5.50 -2.59
C ALA A 361 -18.99 -6.19 -1.75
N VAL A 362 -19.30 -7.45 -2.08
CA VAL A 362 -20.28 -8.24 -1.32
C VAL A 362 -19.77 -8.47 0.11
N THR A 363 -18.51 -8.87 0.26
CA THR A 363 -17.94 -9.13 1.60
C THR A 363 -17.87 -7.85 2.44
N VAL A 364 -17.46 -6.71 1.85
CA VAL A 364 -17.50 -5.39 2.51
C VAL A 364 -18.91 -5.06 3.01
N SER A 365 -19.93 -5.27 2.17
CA SER A 365 -21.31 -5.00 2.53
C SER A 365 -21.77 -5.85 3.71
N LEU A 366 -21.44 -7.14 3.72
CA LEU A 366 -21.77 -8.05 4.83
C LEU A 366 -21.07 -7.64 6.14
N VAL A 367 -19.78 -7.28 6.07
CA VAL A 367 -19.02 -6.80 7.25
C VAL A 367 -19.58 -5.48 7.77
N THR A 368 -19.93 -4.55 6.87
CA THR A 368 -20.55 -3.26 7.25
C THR A 368 -21.91 -3.47 7.93
N MET A 369 -22.74 -4.39 7.42
CA MET A 369 -24.01 -4.78 8.04
C MET A 369 -23.83 -5.38 9.43
N SER A 370 -22.84 -6.24 9.62
CA SER A 370 -22.58 -6.87 10.92
C SER A 370 -22.13 -5.88 11.98
N ARG A 371 -21.47 -4.77 11.57
CA ARG A 371 -21.01 -3.71 12.47
C ARG A 371 -22.17 -2.86 13.04
N MET A 372 -23.30 -2.81 12.34
CA MET A 372 -24.49 -2.04 12.81
C MET A 372 -25.38 -2.78 13.80
N LYS A 373 -25.26 -4.10 13.88
CA LYS A 373 -26.08 -4.90 14.80
C LYS A 373 -25.55 -4.90 16.25
N LYS A 374 -24.43 -4.23 16.48
CA LYS A 374 -23.85 -3.98 17.81
C LYS A 374 -23.98 -2.50 18.18
#